data_7c6cfe62637861a9a51f13e343678153
#
_entry.id   7c6cfe62637861a9a51f13e343678153
#
_cell.length_a   1.000
_cell.length_b   1.000
_cell.length_c   1.000
_cell.angle_alpha   90.00
_cell.angle_beta   90.00
_cell.angle_gamma   90.00
#
_symmetry.space_group_name_H-M   'P 1'
#
loop_
_entity.id
_entity.type
_entity.pdbx_description
1 polymer ?
#
loop_
_entity_poly.entity_id
_entity_poly.type
_entity_poly.pdbx_seq_one_letter_code
_entity_poly.pdbx_strand_id
1 'polypeptide(L)'
;HDAIHAVIRATGVNSDGRTSGIALPNGAAQKALLESIYEDERIDRSRIAYVEAHGTGTAAGDPIETKSIGEVLGHHNPGEAPLPVGSVKGNLGHLETGSGMAGLAKVLNVFEHREIPANIQLKNPNPKIDFKGLGIRVPIQNEPLPKAEGGKGVLACVNSFGFGGTNAHVLLEEKPAIVDAEPEFADGAILPLMISARSMES
;
A
#
# COMPACT_ATOMS: atom_id res chain seq x y z
N HIS A 1 -16.15 8.83 -19.00
CA HIS A 1 -15.01 7.94 -18.65
C HIS A 1 -15.16 7.54 -17.20
N ASP A 2 -14.92 6.27 -16.87
CA ASP A 2 -14.94 5.79 -15.49
C ASP A 2 -13.71 6.33 -14.75
N ALA A 3 -13.86 6.70 -13.47
CA ALA A 3 -12.77 7.20 -12.66
C ALA A 3 -11.80 6.06 -12.30
N ILE A 4 -10.52 6.21 -12.64
CA ILE A 4 -9.45 5.32 -12.21
C ILE A 4 -8.83 5.90 -10.95
N HIS A 5 -8.85 5.19 -9.83
CA HIS A 5 -8.25 5.64 -8.58
C HIS A 5 -6.79 5.20 -8.43
N ALA A 6 -6.46 4.00 -8.90
CA ALA A 6 -5.10 3.46 -8.95
C ALA A 6 -5.01 2.32 -9.96
N VAL A 7 -3.80 1.89 -10.29
CA VAL A 7 -3.54 0.74 -11.15
C VAL A 7 -2.89 -0.37 -10.32
N ILE A 8 -3.44 -1.57 -10.34
CA ILE A 8 -2.79 -2.74 -9.74
C ILE A 8 -1.67 -3.18 -10.67
N ARG A 9 -0.43 -3.10 -10.18
CA ARG A 9 0.78 -3.45 -10.96
C ARG A 9 1.17 -4.90 -10.78
N ALA A 10 1.01 -5.41 -9.57
CA ALA A 10 1.29 -6.81 -9.26
C ALA A 10 0.49 -7.26 -8.04
N THR A 11 0.25 -8.54 -7.96
CA THR A 11 -0.32 -9.21 -6.79
C THR A 11 0.39 -10.53 -6.57
N GLY A 12 0.48 -10.95 -5.32
CA GLY A 12 1.02 -12.25 -4.98
C GLY A 12 0.32 -12.84 -3.76
N VAL A 13 0.30 -14.15 -3.72
CA VAL A 13 -0.24 -14.93 -2.59
C VAL A 13 0.65 -16.13 -2.37
N ASN A 14 0.98 -16.42 -1.11
CA ASN A 14 1.61 -17.68 -0.74
C ASN A 14 1.09 -18.18 0.62
N SER A 15 1.70 -19.20 1.16
CA SER A 15 1.38 -19.76 2.46
C SER A 15 2.64 -19.85 3.31
N ASP A 16 2.48 -19.64 4.63
CA ASP A 16 3.55 -19.80 5.63
C ASP A 16 4.13 -21.22 5.67
N GLY A 17 3.39 -22.19 5.16
CA GLY A 17 3.80 -23.58 5.24
C GLY A 17 3.86 -24.08 6.69
N ARG A 18 4.90 -24.88 7.01
CA ARG A 18 5.09 -25.40 8.36
C ARG A 18 5.71 -24.36 9.28
N THR A 19 5.00 -23.98 10.34
CA THR A 19 5.47 -23.10 11.40
C THR A 19 5.53 -23.81 12.75
N SER A 20 6.17 -23.18 13.73
CA SER A 20 6.23 -23.70 15.10
C SER A 20 4.90 -23.65 15.85
N GLY A 21 3.90 -23.02 15.28
CA GLY A 21 2.54 -22.90 15.82
C GLY A 21 1.64 -22.11 14.88
N ILE A 22 0.34 -22.40 14.89
CA ILE A 22 -0.66 -21.82 13.97
C ILE A 22 -0.71 -20.28 13.99
N ALA A 23 -0.33 -19.67 15.12
CA ALA A 23 -0.36 -18.22 15.31
C ALA A 23 1.00 -17.55 15.04
N LEU A 24 2.03 -18.30 14.64
CA LEU A 24 3.36 -17.74 14.38
C LEU A 24 3.56 -17.53 12.89
N PRO A 25 3.77 -16.28 12.45
CA PRO A 25 4.02 -15.99 11.05
C PRO A 25 5.39 -16.53 10.61
N ASN A 26 5.51 -16.82 9.33
CA ASN A 26 6.75 -17.26 8.72
C ASN A 26 7.41 -16.12 7.92
N GLY A 27 8.42 -15.49 8.52
CA GLY A 27 9.14 -14.38 7.86
C GLY A 27 9.80 -14.78 6.55
N ALA A 28 10.28 -16.03 6.42
CA ALA A 28 10.85 -16.50 5.15
C ALA A 28 9.78 -16.59 4.05
N ALA A 29 8.56 -17.03 4.39
CA ALA A 29 7.46 -17.06 3.44
C ALA A 29 7.00 -15.66 3.04
N GLN A 30 6.89 -14.74 4.01
CA GLN A 30 6.56 -13.32 3.73
C GLN A 30 7.63 -12.68 2.83
N LYS A 31 8.91 -12.87 3.14
CA LYS A 31 10.02 -12.37 2.32
C LYS A 31 9.97 -12.95 0.90
N ALA A 32 9.83 -14.27 0.76
CA ALA A 32 9.74 -14.93 -0.54
C ALA A 32 8.55 -14.43 -1.37
N LEU A 33 7.41 -14.11 -0.74
CA LEU A 33 6.28 -13.48 -1.41
C LEU A 33 6.67 -12.11 -2.00
N LEU A 34 7.29 -11.26 -1.21
CA LEU A 34 7.75 -9.95 -1.68
C LEU A 34 8.79 -10.11 -2.78
N GLU A 35 9.82 -10.92 -2.59
CA GLU A 35 10.86 -11.19 -3.59
C GLU A 35 10.26 -11.63 -4.92
N SER A 36 9.31 -12.56 -4.92
CA SER A 36 8.66 -13.05 -6.14
C SER A 36 7.95 -11.97 -6.98
N ILE A 37 7.54 -10.88 -6.34
CA ILE A 37 6.90 -9.75 -7.02
C ILE A 37 7.95 -8.74 -7.49
N TYR A 38 8.93 -8.46 -6.64
CA TYR A 38 9.91 -7.40 -6.87
C TYR A 38 11.19 -7.87 -7.60
N GLU A 39 11.30 -9.15 -7.94
CA GLU A 39 12.29 -9.66 -8.88
C GLU A 39 11.98 -9.27 -10.34
N ASP A 40 10.74 -8.85 -10.64
CA ASP A 40 10.39 -8.33 -11.95
C ASP A 40 11.10 -6.99 -12.18
N GLU A 41 12.08 -6.98 -13.10
CA GLU A 41 12.87 -5.78 -13.47
C GLU A 41 12.03 -4.60 -13.97
N ARG A 42 10.77 -4.84 -14.34
CA ARG A 42 9.83 -3.77 -14.73
C ARG A 42 9.30 -2.98 -13.55
N ILE A 43 9.51 -3.47 -12.33
CA ILE A 43 9.10 -2.81 -11.09
C ILE A 43 10.28 -2.03 -10.52
N ASP A 44 10.25 -0.73 -10.68
CA ASP A 44 11.24 0.18 -10.09
C ASP A 44 10.92 0.40 -8.61
N ARG A 45 11.68 -0.27 -7.74
CA ARG A 45 11.51 -0.20 -6.27
C ARG A 45 11.75 1.19 -5.70
N SER A 46 12.55 2.02 -6.37
CA SER A 46 12.81 3.40 -5.93
C SER A 46 11.56 4.29 -5.95
N ARG A 47 10.52 3.87 -6.67
CA ARG A 47 9.24 4.56 -6.74
C ARG A 47 8.28 4.19 -5.62
N ILE A 48 8.64 3.22 -4.74
CA ILE A 48 7.78 2.80 -3.64
C ILE A 48 7.86 3.84 -2.54
N ALA A 49 6.79 4.59 -2.36
CA ALA A 49 6.72 5.71 -1.44
C ALA A 49 6.06 5.34 -0.10
N TYR A 50 5.31 4.25 -0.04
CA TYR A 50 4.58 3.84 1.16
C TYR A 50 4.27 2.35 1.19
N VAL A 51 4.33 1.77 2.39
CA VAL A 51 3.87 0.40 2.67
C VAL A 51 2.76 0.45 3.73
N GLU A 52 1.60 -0.02 3.37
CA GLU A 52 0.54 -0.35 4.31
C GLU A 52 0.77 -1.77 4.82
N ALA A 53 1.33 -1.88 6.01
CA ALA A 53 1.65 -3.16 6.63
C ALA A 53 0.40 -3.88 7.13
N HIS A 54 0.47 -5.18 7.23
CA HIS A 54 -0.51 -5.96 8.00
C HIS A 54 -0.57 -5.45 9.43
N GLY A 55 0.57 -5.23 10.09
CA GLY A 55 0.74 -4.36 11.26
C GLY A 55 -0.29 -4.57 12.38
N THR A 56 -0.39 -5.79 12.91
CA THR A 56 -1.38 -6.15 13.95
C THR A 56 -1.00 -5.71 15.36
N GLY A 57 0.19 -5.14 15.55
CA GLY A 57 0.68 -4.70 16.85
C GLY A 57 1.14 -5.86 17.77
N THR A 58 1.35 -7.06 17.22
CA THR A 58 1.77 -8.20 18.02
C THR A 58 3.28 -8.23 18.26
N ALA A 59 3.69 -8.71 19.44
CA ALA A 59 5.10 -8.75 19.83
C ALA A 59 5.98 -9.65 18.93
N ALA A 60 5.38 -10.59 18.22
CA ALA A 60 6.06 -11.49 17.29
C ALA A 60 5.84 -11.09 15.83
N GLY A 61 4.63 -10.69 15.47
CA GLY A 61 4.25 -10.41 14.07
C GLY A 61 4.94 -9.20 13.49
N ASP A 62 4.89 -8.06 14.18
CA ASP A 62 5.45 -6.81 13.67
C ASP A 62 6.97 -6.89 13.39
N PRO A 63 7.82 -7.48 14.27
CA PRO A 63 9.24 -7.63 13.96
C PRO A 63 9.51 -8.54 12.76
N ILE A 64 8.70 -9.58 12.57
CA ILE A 64 8.85 -10.52 11.44
C ILE A 64 8.46 -9.82 10.13
N GLU A 65 7.30 -9.16 10.12
CA GLU A 65 6.83 -8.45 8.94
C GLU A 65 7.75 -7.30 8.55
N THR A 66 8.12 -6.43 9.49
CA THR A 66 9.00 -5.30 9.23
C THR A 66 10.38 -5.72 8.74
N LYS A 67 10.89 -6.86 9.23
CA LYS A 67 12.13 -7.45 8.72
C LYS A 67 11.98 -7.85 7.26
N SER A 68 10.91 -8.53 6.89
CA SER A 68 10.63 -8.94 5.51
C SER A 68 10.49 -7.73 4.58
N ILE A 69 9.77 -6.68 5.02
CA ILE A 69 9.65 -5.41 4.28
C ILE A 69 11.02 -4.76 4.10
N GLY A 70 11.77 -4.58 5.19
CA GLY A 70 13.06 -3.88 5.16
C GLY A 70 14.10 -4.57 4.29
N GLU A 71 14.21 -5.91 4.39
CA GLU A 71 15.16 -6.68 3.59
C GLU A 71 14.87 -6.62 2.07
N VAL A 72 13.61 -6.46 1.67
CA VAL A 72 13.23 -6.45 0.25
C VAL A 72 13.06 -5.04 -0.30
N LEU A 73 12.58 -4.09 0.50
CA LEU A 73 12.15 -2.77 0.03
C LEU A 73 12.89 -1.60 0.70
N GLY A 74 13.49 -1.79 1.87
CA GLY A 74 13.90 -0.69 2.75
C GLY A 74 15.02 0.22 2.24
N HIS A 75 15.88 -0.25 1.33
CA HIS A 75 17.08 0.48 0.89
C HIS A 75 17.05 0.88 -0.59
N HIS A 76 15.84 1.07 -1.14
CA HIS A 76 15.66 1.40 -2.55
C HIS A 76 15.24 2.85 -2.80
N ASN A 77 14.94 3.61 -1.75
CA ASN A 77 14.49 4.99 -1.90
C ASN A 77 15.63 5.94 -2.29
N PRO A 78 15.35 6.96 -3.10
CA PRO A 78 16.32 7.99 -3.45
C PRO A 78 16.92 8.67 -2.21
N GLY A 79 18.24 8.87 -2.22
CA GLY A 79 18.94 9.52 -1.10
C GLY A 79 18.95 8.71 0.20
N GLU A 80 18.76 7.38 0.12
CA GLU A 80 18.71 6.50 1.29
C GLU A 80 17.63 6.90 2.33
N ALA A 81 16.58 7.62 1.90
CA ALA A 81 15.48 8.00 2.76
C ALA A 81 14.73 6.74 3.25
N PRO A 82 14.49 6.59 4.58
CA PRO A 82 13.82 5.42 5.09
C PRO A 82 12.38 5.32 4.54
N LEU A 83 11.99 4.13 4.08
CA LEU A 83 10.67 3.85 3.52
C LEU A 83 9.58 3.99 4.59
N PRO A 84 8.55 4.83 4.38
CA PRO A 84 7.42 4.95 5.30
C PRO A 84 6.59 3.66 5.34
N VAL A 85 6.37 3.14 6.55
CA VAL A 85 5.55 1.94 6.82
C VAL A 85 4.51 2.30 7.87
N GLY A 86 3.25 2.11 7.56
CA GLY A 86 2.15 2.38 8.49
C GLY A 86 1.10 1.27 8.50
N SER A 87 0.07 1.41 9.32
CA SER A 87 -1.06 0.49 9.35
C SER A 87 -2.36 1.21 9.74
N VAL A 88 -3.40 1.02 8.94
CA VAL A 88 -4.75 1.53 9.22
C VAL A 88 -5.37 0.92 10.48
N LYS A 89 -4.81 -0.18 10.96
CA LYS A 89 -5.30 -0.84 12.18
C LYS A 89 -5.13 0.02 13.45
N GLY A 90 -4.20 0.99 13.42
CA GLY A 90 -4.12 2.01 14.47
C GLY A 90 -5.36 2.90 14.55
N ASN A 91 -6.10 3.06 13.46
CA ASN A 91 -7.32 3.88 13.36
C ASN A 91 -8.59 3.07 13.55
N LEU A 92 -8.70 1.91 12.89
CA LEU A 92 -9.95 1.14 12.78
C LEU A 92 -9.95 -0.15 13.60
N GLY A 93 -8.80 -0.55 14.16
CA GLY A 93 -8.63 -1.89 14.70
C GLY A 93 -8.49 -2.95 13.61
N HIS A 94 -8.46 -4.22 14.02
CA HIS A 94 -8.32 -5.35 13.10
C HIS A 94 -9.70 -5.79 12.60
N LEU A 95 -9.99 -5.55 11.31
CA LEU A 95 -11.26 -5.89 10.67
C LEU A 95 -11.32 -7.35 10.17
N GLU A 96 -10.45 -8.21 10.70
CA GLU A 96 -10.38 -9.63 10.33
C GLU A 96 -10.33 -9.82 8.79
N THR A 97 -11.32 -10.47 8.22
CA THR A 97 -11.42 -10.70 6.77
C THR A 97 -11.51 -9.42 5.94
N GLY A 98 -11.95 -8.31 6.53
CA GLY A 98 -12.02 -6.99 5.89
C GLY A 98 -10.73 -6.19 5.94
N SER A 99 -9.70 -6.64 6.68
CA SER A 99 -8.48 -5.86 6.92
C SER A 99 -7.71 -5.49 5.66
N GLY A 100 -7.61 -6.40 4.70
CA GLY A 100 -6.95 -6.13 3.42
C GLY A 100 -7.64 -5.02 2.64
N MET A 101 -8.98 -5.00 2.64
CA MET A 101 -9.76 -3.94 1.99
C MET A 101 -9.62 -2.59 2.69
N ALA A 102 -9.53 -2.57 4.03
CA ALA A 102 -9.25 -1.34 4.77
C ALA A 102 -7.87 -0.76 4.43
N GLY A 103 -6.84 -1.61 4.33
CA GLY A 103 -5.50 -1.20 3.89
C GLY A 103 -5.50 -0.68 2.45
N LEU A 104 -6.21 -1.35 1.55
CA LEU A 104 -6.38 -0.90 0.18
C LEU A 104 -7.06 0.47 0.12
N ALA A 105 -8.16 0.66 0.83
CA ALA A 105 -8.87 1.94 0.91
C ALA A 105 -7.96 3.06 1.43
N LYS A 106 -7.11 2.78 2.43
CA LYS A 106 -6.14 3.76 2.93
C LYS A 106 -5.12 4.15 1.85
N VAL A 107 -4.55 3.20 1.12
CA VAL A 107 -3.60 3.50 0.05
C VAL A 107 -4.24 4.33 -1.07
N LEU A 108 -5.49 4.04 -1.44
CA LEU A 108 -6.23 4.86 -2.40
C LEU A 108 -6.40 6.30 -1.90
N ASN A 109 -6.70 6.50 -0.60
CA ASN A 109 -6.76 7.83 0.00
C ASN A 109 -5.39 8.52 0.04
N VAL A 110 -4.29 7.78 0.30
CA VAL A 110 -2.92 8.31 0.22
C VAL A 110 -2.65 8.89 -1.19
N PHE A 111 -3.04 8.19 -2.23
CA PHE A 111 -2.89 8.67 -3.60
C PHE A 111 -3.79 9.87 -3.90
N GLU A 112 -5.07 9.81 -3.50
CA GLU A 112 -6.06 10.86 -3.78
C GLU A 112 -5.68 12.19 -3.11
N HIS A 113 -5.27 12.13 -1.84
CA HIS A 113 -4.88 13.32 -1.07
C HIS A 113 -3.40 13.69 -1.23
N ARG A 114 -2.61 12.86 -1.88
CA ARG A 114 -1.16 13.02 -2.01
C ARG A 114 -0.47 13.23 -0.67
N GLU A 115 -0.93 12.55 0.36
CA GLU A 115 -0.45 12.67 1.73
C GLU A 115 -0.33 11.29 2.38
N ILE A 116 0.80 11.02 3.03
CA ILE A 116 1.01 9.87 3.88
C ILE A 116 0.58 10.25 5.29
N PRO A 117 -0.51 9.68 5.84
CA PRO A 117 -0.99 10.05 7.16
C PRO A 117 -0.10 9.49 8.27
N ALA A 118 -0.05 10.21 9.38
CA ALA A 118 0.59 9.75 10.60
C ALA A 118 0.01 8.41 11.07
N ASN A 119 0.88 7.53 11.53
CA ASN A 119 0.45 6.34 12.26
C ASN A 119 0.11 6.73 13.69
N ILE A 120 -1.18 6.92 13.97
CA ILE A 120 -1.65 7.43 15.26
C ILE A 120 -1.33 6.48 16.41
N GLN A 121 -1.31 7.03 17.63
CA GLN A 121 -1.13 6.33 18.90
C GLN A 121 0.24 5.61 19.08
N LEU A 122 1.20 5.83 18.21
CA LEU A 122 2.56 5.32 18.37
C LEU A 122 3.27 6.13 19.46
N LYS A 123 3.27 5.64 20.70
CA LYS A 123 3.99 6.29 21.80
C LYS A 123 5.43 5.81 21.91
N ASN A 124 5.64 4.50 21.78
CA ASN A 124 6.94 3.88 21.87
C ASN A 124 7.10 2.87 20.72
N PRO A 125 8.08 3.06 19.83
CA PRO A 125 8.41 2.07 18.81
C PRO A 125 8.78 0.73 19.46
N ASN A 126 8.44 -0.38 18.77
CA ASN A 126 8.81 -1.70 19.25
C ASN A 126 10.36 -1.84 19.27
N PRO A 127 10.99 -2.07 20.43
CA PRO A 127 12.46 -2.13 20.55
C PRO A 127 13.09 -3.34 19.85
N LYS A 128 12.29 -4.30 19.40
CA LYS A 128 12.74 -5.46 18.63
C LYS A 128 12.87 -5.19 17.13
N ILE A 129 12.46 -4.00 16.68
CA ILE A 129 12.53 -3.60 15.27
C ILE A 129 13.69 -2.63 15.09
N ASP A 130 14.69 -3.04 14.32
CA ASP A 130 15.78 -2.16 13.90
C ASP A 130 15.35 -1.32 12.67
N PHE A 131 14.52 -0.31 12.90
CA PHE A 131 14.01 0.56 11.85
C PHE A 131 15.12 1.13 10.97
N LYS A 132 16.24 1.56 11.58
CA LYS A 132 17.36 2.15 10.86
C LYS A 132 18.08 1.12 10.00
N GLY A 133 18.44 -0.02 10.56
CA GLY A 133 19.12 -1.09 9.83
C GLY A 133 18.27 -1.70 8.72
N LEU A 134 16.93 -1.63 8.85
CA LEU A 134 15.98 -2.08 7.85
C LEU A 134 15.63 -1.01 6.78
N GLY A 135 16.12 0.22 6.92
CA GLY A 135 15.81 1.31 5.99
C GLY A 135 14.33 1.68 5.95
N ILE A 136 13.61 1.52 7.06
CA ILE A 136 12.18 1.82 7.18
C ILE A 136 11.93 2.77 8.34
N ARG A 137 10.77 3.43 8.34
CA ARG A 137 10.29 4.27 9.43
C ARG A 137 8.78 4.25 9.56
N VAL A 138 8.27 4.62 10.72
CA VAL A 138 6.84 4.85 10.90
C VAL A 138 6.56 6.35 10.83
N PRO A 139 5.66 6.84 9.97
CA PRO A 139 5.25 8.24 9.93
C PRO A 139 4.59 8.63 11.26
N ILE A 140 5.08 9.67 11.93
CA ILE A 140 4.52 10.20 13.19
C ILE A 140 3.77 11.52 13.01
N GLN A 141 3.81 12.07 11.83
CA GLN A 141 3.05 13.24 11.37
C GLN A 141 2.64 13.03 9.92
N ASN A 142 1.63 13.77 9.49
CA ASN A 142 1.24 13.77 8.08
C ASN A 142 2.38 14.36 7.25
N GLU A 143 2.65 13.77 6.12
CA GLU A 143 3.73 14.19 5.22
C GLU A 143 3.32 14.04 3.75
N PRO A 144 3.82 14.92 2.87
CA PRO A 144 3.44 14.87 1.47
C PRO A 144 3.92 13.59 0.82
N LEU A 145 3.08 12.98 -0.01
CA LEU A 145 3.48 11.88 -0.88
C LEU A 145 4.50 12.40 -1.91
N PRO A 146 5.70 11.79 -2.02
CA PRO A 146 6.71 12.24 -2.97
C PRO A 146 6.20 12.16 -4.41
N LYS A 147 6.80 12.92 -5.31
CA LYS A 147 6.57 12.78 -6.75
C LYS A 147 7.57 11.79 -7.31
N ALA A 148 7.10 10.86 -8.14
CA ALA A 148 8.00 10.02 -8.89
C ALA A 148 8.60 10.80 -10.07
N GLU A 149 9.84 10.49 -10.39
CA GLU A 149 10.53 11.10 -11.55
C GLU A 149 9.96 10.57 -12.88
N GLY A 150 10.16 11.34 -13.95
CA GLY A 150 9.84 10.92 -15.31
C GLY A 150 8.34 10.81 -15.63
N GLY A 151 7.46 11.48 -14.86
CA GLY A 151 6.01 11.49 -15.13
C GLY A 151 5.29 10.19 -14.83
N LYS A 152 5.97 9.22 -14.22
CA LYS A 152 5.35 7.98 -13.71
C LYS A 152 4.67 8.26 -12.37
N GLY A 153 3.61 7.49 -12.02
CA GLY A 153 3.02 7.53 -10.70
C GLY A 153 3.93 6.92 -9.62
N VAL A 154 3.79 7.31 -8.38
CA VAL A 154 4.44 6.61 -7.26
C VAL A 154 3.79 5.25 -7.03
N LEU A 155 4.53 4.38 -6.36
CA LEU A 155 4.07 3.06 -5.98
C LEU A 155 3.78 3.02 -4.48
N ALA A 156 2.76 2.28 -4.09
CA ALA A 156 2.50 1.91 -2.71
C ALA A 156 2.00 0.47 -2.65
N CYS A 157 2.21 -0.20 -1.55
CA CYS A 157 1.80 -1.59 -1.43
C CYS A 157 1.02 -1.88 -0.15
N VAL A 158 0.28 -2.98 -0.16
CA VAL A 158 -0.55 -3.44 0.94
C VAL A 158 -0.20 -4.89 1.26
N ASN A 159 0.11 -5.16 2.53
CA ASN A 159 0.26 -6.49 3.07
C ASN A 159 -1.03 -6.94 3.78
N SER A 160 -1.41 -8.18 3.56
CA SER A 160 -2.48 -8.84 4.32
C SER A 160 -2.07 -10.27 4.62
N PHE A 161 -1.70 -10.53 5.87
CA PHE A 161 -1.19 -11.81 6.33
C PHE A 161 -2.19 -12.46 7.28
N GLY A 162 -2.81 -13.55 6.82
CA GLY A 162 -3.87 -14.21 7.56
C GLY A 162 -3.35 -15.09 8.69
N PHE A 163 -4.09 -15.16 9.80
CA PHE A 163 -3.81 -16.03 10.94
C PHE A 163 -3.64 -17.51 10.54
N GLY A 164 -4.33 -17.97 9.50
CA GLY A 164 -4.23 -19.32 8.95
C GLY A 164 -2.98 -19.56 8.09
N GLY A 165 -2.07 -18.58 7.98
CA GLY A 165 -0.82 -18.68 7.25
C GLY A 165 -0.94 -18.34 5.76
N THR A 166 -2.02 -17.75 5.30
CA THR A 166 -2.11 -17.20 3.93
C THR A 166 -1.58 -15.77 3.92
N ASN A 167 -0.57 -15.50 3.12
CA ASN A 167 -0.01 -14.17 2.92
C ASN A 167 -0.43 -13.64 1.55
N ALA A 168 -0.87 -12.39 1.51
CA ALA A 168 -1.20 -11.67 0.28
C ALA A 168 -0.49 -10.32 0.25
N HIS A 169 -0.07 -9.92 -0.94
CA HIS A 169 0.55 -8.63 -1.22
C HIS A 169 0.00 -8.03 -2.51
N VAL A 170 -0.25 -6.72 -2.50
CA VAL A 170 -0.72 -5.98 -3.67
C VAL A 170 0.16 -4.76 -3.86
N LEU A 171 0.69 -4.59 -5.07
CA LEU A 171 1.40 -3.38 -5.50
C LEU A 171 0.49 -2.51 -6.33
N LEU A 172 0.34 -1.27 -5.91
CA LEU A 172 -0.49 -0.25 -6.55
C LEU A 172 0.39 0.86 -7.12
N GLU A 173 -0.02 1.39 -8.25
CA GLU A 173 0.53 2.62 -8.82
C GLU A 173 -0.52 3.72 -8.76
N GLU A 174 -0.11 4.91 -8.35
CA GLU A 174 -0.91 6.11 -8.45
C GLU A 174 -1.42 6.27 -9.88
N LYS A 175 -2.68 6.66 -10.03
CA LYS A 175 -3.26 6.91 -11.35
C LYS A 175 -2.35 7.84 -12.16
N PRO A 176 -2.19 7.60 -13.47
CA PRO A 176 -1.54 8.57 -14.34
C PRO A 176 -2.23 9.93 -14.18
N ALA A 177 -1.45 11.01 -14.16
CA ALA A 177 -2.04 12.34 -14.30
C ALA A 177 -2.85 12.33 -15.60
N ILE A 178 -4.16 12.30 -15.49
CA ILE A 178 -5.01 12.59 -16.63
C ILE A 178 -4.72 14.05 -16.93
N VAL A 179 -4.04 14.31 -18.02
CA VAL A 179 -4.13 15.63 -18.62
C VAL A 179 -5.58 15.70 -19.07
N ASP A 180 -6.42 16.29 -18.23
CA ASP A 180 -7.76 16.69 -18.64
C ASP A 180 -7.54 17.67 -19.80
N ALA A 181 -7.48 17.14 -21.01
CA ALA A 181 -7.88 17.92 -22.15
C ALA A 181 -9.36 18.20 -21.87
N GLU A 182 -9.66 19.36 -21.32
CA GLU A 182 -11.04 19.82 -21.29
C GLU A 182 -11.56 19.59 -22.72
N PRO A 183 -12.65 18.84 -22.88
CA PRO A 183 -13.20 18.65 -24.21
C PRO A 183 -13.49 20.06 -24.73
N GLU A 184 -12.74 20.51 -25.74
CA GLU A 184 -13.07 21.73 -26.47
C GLU A 184 -14.45 21.50 -27.12
N PHE A 185 -15.49 21.84 -26.40
CA PHE A 185 -16.81 21.94 -26.98
C PHE A 185 -16.82 23.21 -27.82
N ALA A 186 -17.15 23.07 -29.10
CA ALA A 186 -17.38 24.23 -29.94
C ALA A 186 -18.42 25.13 -29.29
N ASP A 187 -18.19 26.43 -29.28
CA ASP A 187 -19.12 27.42 -28.74
C ASP A 187 -20.54 27.17 -29.31
N GLY A 188 -21.50 26.93 -28.45
CA GLY A 188 -22.87 26.61 -28.79
C GLY A 188 -23.17 25.09 -29.00
N ALA A 189 -22.24 24.20 -28.66
CA ALA A 189 -22.52 22.77 -28.70
C ALA A 189 -23.62 22.38 -27.69
N ILE A 190 -24.70 21.80 -28.20
CA ILE A 190 -25.78 21.24 -27.37
C ILE A 190 -25.32 19.83 -26.95
N LEU A 191 -25.00 19.68 -25.66
CA LEU A 191 -24.63 18.39 -25.10
C LEU A 191 -25.89 17.57 -24.78
N PRO A 192 -25.98 16.31 -25.23
CA PRO A 192 -27.07 15.45 -24.83
C PRO A 192 -26.94 15.08 -23.35
N LEU A 193 -27.96 15.36 -22.56
CA LEU A 193 -28.09 14.83 -21.21
C LEU A 193 -28.69 13.43 -21.29
N MET A 194 -27.91 12.42 -21.04
CA MET A 194 -28.36 11.02 -21.00
C MET A 194 -28.86 10.71 -19.59
N ILE A 195 -30.16 10.50 -19.45
CA ILE A 195 -30.78 10.06 -18.20
C ILE A 195 -31.27 8.64 -18.38
N SER A 196 -30.91 7.77 -17.46
CA SER A 196 -31.36 6.38 -17.43
C SER A 196 -32.01 6.10 -16.07
N ALA A 197 -33.17 5.48 -16.08
CA ALA A 197 -33.88 5.09 -14.87
C ALA A 197 -34.43 3.67 -15.03
N ARG A 198 -34.67 2.99 -13.90
CA ARG A 198 -35.22 1.64 -13.89
C ARG A 198 -36.68 1.61 -14.34
N SER A 199 -37.39 2.69 -14.13
CA SER A 199 -38.78 2.90 -14.54
C SER A 199 -39.06 4.36 -14.89
N MET A 200 -40.19 4.65 -15.50
CA MET A 200 -40.65 6.03 -15.77
C MET A 200 -40.99 6.83 -14.48
N GLU A 201 -41.08 6.15 -13.34
CA GLU A 201 -41.43 6.71 -12.03
C GLU A 201 -40.24 6.92 -11.09
N SER A 202 -39.00 6.59 -11.54
CA SER A 202 -37.78 6.64 -10.73
C SER A 202 -36.87 7.81 -11.05
#